data_2d5b55bf7897f21b452457c0618caaab
#
_entry.id   2d5b55bf7897f21b452457c0618caaab
#
_cell.length_a   1.000
_cell.length_b   1.000
_cell.length_c   1.000
_cell.angle_alpha   90.00
_cell.angle_beta   90.00
_cell.angle_gamma   90.00
#
_symmetry.space_group_name_H-M   'P 1'
#
loop_
_entity.id
_entity.type
_entity.pdbx_description
1 polymer ?
#
loop_
_entity_poly.entity_id
_entity_poly.type
_entity_poly.pdbx_seq_one_letter_code
_entity_poly.pdbx_strand_id
1 'polypeptide(L)'
;PSDISSAGTKEFDLLMNKGRLLDYRDRELKAYLMLMDMIPALENDDLKRMGNIIWEIEFRGSKRAEVEHHSFEIYHYMSRLREAGFEFVGMSSVGPSIAIITEKDRAAVEGIVRGLGLSITVETMIDNEGLKITHTC
;
A
#
# COMPACT_ATOMS: atom_id res chain seq x y z
N PRO A 1 -9.93 7.97 -4.28
CA PRO A 1 -10.61 7.11 -5.26
C PRO A 1 -11.98 6.63 -4.80
N SER A 2 -12.22 6.42 -3.52
CA SER A 2 -13.50 5.94 -2.97
C SER A 2 -14.04 6.93 -1.93
N ASP A 3 -15.36 7.16 -1.92
CA ASP A 3 -16.06 7.99 -0.92
C ASP A 3 -16.35 7.20 0.37
N ILE A 4 -15.97 5.92 0.43
CA ILE A 4 -16.20 5.06 1.58
C ILE A 4 -15.17 5.37 2.65
N SER A 5 -15.62 5.88 3.80
CA SER A 5 -14.77 6.04 4.98
C SER A 5 -14.77 4.77 5.81
N SER A 6 -13.59 4.29 6.14
CA SER A 6 -13.37 3.13 7.01
C SER A 6 -12.85 3.49 8.41
N ALA A 7 -12.73 4.78 8.71
CA ALA A 7 -12.16 5.22 9.99
C ALA A 7 -13.06 4.96 11.20
N GLY A 8 -12.46 4.81 12.37
CA GLY A 8 -13.14 4.67 13.66
C GLY A 8 -13.79 3.31 13.89
N THR A 9 -15.04 3.30 14.34
CA THR A 9 -15.77 2.06 14.69
C THR A 9 -15.97 1.13 13.49
N LYS A 10 -16.15 1.66 12.30
CA LYS A 10 -16.29 0.85 11.07
C LYS A 10 -15.01 0.09 10.75
N GLU A 11 -13.85 0.73 10.91
CA GLU A 11 -12.55 0.09 10.76
C GLU A 11 -12.36 -1.02 11.79
N PHE A 12 -12.66 -0.73 13.05
CA PHE A 12 -12.58 -1.71 14.14
C PHE A 12 -13.45 -2.95 13.85
N ASP A 13 -14.71 -2.75 13.47
CA ASP A 13 -15.64 -3.84 13.15
C ASP A 13 -15.17 -4.67 11.96
N LEU A 14 -14.67 -4.02 10.91
CA LEU A 14 -14.12 -4.69 9.74
C LEU A 14 -12.92 -5.58 10.11
N LEU A 15 -11.96 -5.05 10.87
CA LEU A 15 -10.76 -5.75 11.28
C LEU A 15 -11.06 -6.89 12.25
N MET A 16 -11.92 -6.67 13.25
CA MET A 16 -12.23 -7.67 14.26
C MET A 16 -13.10 -8.81 13.73
N ASN A 17 -14.06 -8.52 12.85
CA ASN A 17 -15.01 -9.54 12.38
C ASN A 17 -14.49 -10.30 11.15
N LYS A 18 -13.95 -9.60 10.16
CA LYS A 18 -13.51 -10.21 8.91
C LYS A 18 -11.98 -10.32 8.82
N GLY A 19 -11.28 -9.24 9.11
CA GLY A 19 -9.83 -9.16 8.99
C GLY A 19 -9.11 -10.18 9.86
N ARG A 20 -9.52 -10.35 11.12
CA ARG A 20 -8.92 -11.28 12.07
C ARG A 20 -8.93 -12.75 11.59
N LEU A 21 -10.04 -13.20 11.02
CA LEU A 21 -10.16 -14.57 10.51
C LEU A 21 -9.25 -14.77 9.29
N LEU A 22 -9.19 -13.78 8.39
CA LEU A 22 -8.32 -13.82 7.22
C LEU A 22 -6.84 -13.76 7.63
N ASP A 23 -6.48 -12.94 8.60
CA ASP A 23 -5.11 -12.88 9.13
C ASP A 23 -4.69 -14.20 9.77
N TYR A 24 -5.55 -14.84 10.53
CA TYR A 24 -5.26 -16.15 11.10
C TYR A 24 -5.01 -17.20 10.02
N ARG A 25 -5.81 -17.20 8.97
CA ARG A 25 -5.64 -18.13 7.83
C ARG A 25 -4.36 -17.89 7.06
N ASP A 26 -4.01 -16.64 6.79
CA ASP A 26 -2.93 -16.30 5.88
C ASP A 26 -1.60 -15.96 6.59
N ARG A 27 -1.55 -16.06 7.93
CA ARG A 27 -0.42 -15.61 8.76
C ARG A 27 0.93 -16.23 8.40
N GLU A 28 0.93 -17.53 8.10
CA GLU A 28 2.17 -18.25 7.79
C GLU A 28 2.75 -17.79 6.45
N LEU A 29 1.90 -17.64 5.45
CA LEU A 29 2.31 -17.14 4.15
C LEU A 29 2.76 -15.68 4.22
N LYS A 30 2.04 -14.83 4.96
CA LYS A 30 2.46 -13.43 5.18
C LYS A 30 3.82 -13.36 5.86
N ALA A 31 4.04 -14.17 6.91
CA ALA A 31 5.34 -14.24 7.58
C ALA A 31 6.45 -14.73 6.64
N TYR A 32 6.17 -15.74 5.82
CA TYR A 32 7.11 -16.24 4.82
C TYR A 32 7.46 -15.12 3.80
N LEU A 33 6.47 -14.46 3.22
CA LEU A 33 6.69 -13.37 2.26
C LEU A 33 7.51 -12.23 2.86
N MET A 34 7.24 -11.86 4.11
CA MET A 34 7.99 -10.80 4.78
C MET A 34 9.42 -11.20 5.11
N LEU A 35 9.63 -12.36 5.71
CA LEU A 35 10.94 -12.78 6.20
C LEU A 35 11.85 -13.30 5.07
N MET A 36 11.29 -14.08 4.15
CA MET A 36 12.08 -14.80 3.16
C MET A 36 12.15 -14.10 1.80
N ASP A 37 11.31 -13.08 1.59
CA ASP A 37 11.22 -12.37 0.33
C ASP A 37 11.41 -10.85 0.47
N MET A 38 10.65 -10.21 1.37
CA MET A 38 10.71 -8.75 1.54
C MET A 38 12.06 -8.29 2.11
N ILE A 39 12.55 -8.94 3.16
CA ILE A 39 13.84 -8.57 3.76
C ILE A 39 14.98 -8.70 2.74
N PRO A 40 15.16 -9.82 2.02
CA PRO A 40 16.16 -9.90 0.96
C PRO A 40 15.96 -8.89 -0.18
N ALA A 41 14.72 -8.56 -0.53
CA ALA A 41 14.46 -7.54 -1.55
C ALA A 41 14.90 -6.14 -1.09
N LEU A 42 14.66 -5.80 0.19
CA LEU A 42 15.13 -4.57 0.82
C LEU A 42 16.67 -4.50 0.86
N GLU A 43 17.33 -5.60 1.25
CA GLU A 43 18.80 -5.67 1.31
C GLU A 43 19.48 -5.51 -0.06
N ASN A 44 18.77 -5.81 -1.14
CA ASN A 44 19.26 -5.71 -2.52
C ASN A 44 18.70 -4.51 -3.28
N ASP A 45 18.00 -3.59 -2.63
CA ASP A 45 17.32 -2.44 -3.25
C ASP A 45 16.40 -2.83 -4.43
N ASP A 46 15.81 -4.04 -4.38
CA ASP A 46 14.92 -4.55 -5.43
C ASP A 46 13.48 -4.04 -5.24
N LEU A 47 13.25 -2.80 -5.62
CA LEU A 47 11.94 -2.14 -5.52
C LEU A 47 10.84 -2.91 -6.26
N LYS A 48 11.15 -3.49 -7.40
CA LYS A 48 10.17 -4.28 -8.19
C LYS A 48 9.73 -5.53 -7.43
N ARG A 49 10.67 -6.24 -6.82
CA ARG A 49 10.36 -7.42 -6.00
C ARG A 49 9.55 -7.03 -4.77
N MET A 50 9.95 -5.96 -4.06
CA MET A 50 9.17 -5.40 -2.95
C MET A 50 7.72 -5.09 -3.35
N GLY A 51 7.53 -4.45 -4.50
CA GLY A 51 6.21 -4.13 -5.03
C GLY A 51 5.36 -5.36 -5.37
N ASN A 52 5.99 -6.44 -5.88
CA ASN A 52 5.29 -7.69 -6.13
C ASN A 52 4.85 -8.38 -4.83
N ILE A 53 5.67 -8.34 -3.79
CA ILE A 53 5.35 -8.90 -2.47
C ILE A 53 4.18 -8.13 -1.84
N ILE A 54 4.22 -6.80 -1.86
CA ILE A 54 3.10 -5.98 -1.37
C ILE A 54 1.83 -6.28 -2.14
N TRP A 55 1.90 -6.43 -3.46
CA TRP A 55 0.74 -6.81 -4.27
C TRP A 55 0.11 -8.12 -3.83
N GLU A 56 0.94 -9.13 -3.51
CA GLU A 56 0.45 -10.38 -2.94
C GLU A 56 -0.22 -10.19 -1.56
N ILE A 57 0.33 -9.34 -0.72
CA ILE A 57 -0.18 -9.06 0.63
C ILE A 57 -1.52 -8.32 0.58
N GLU A 58 -1.75 -7.44 -0.40
CA GLU A 58 -3.00 -6.70 -0.56
C GLU A 58 -4.25 -7.60 -0.66
N PHE A 59 -4.08 -8.84 -1.13
CA PHE A 59 -5.17 -9.80 -1.27
C PHE A 59 -5.20 -10.87 -0.18
N ARG A 60 -4.47 -10.65 0.93
CA ARG A 60 -4.34 -11.62 2.02
C ARG A 60 -4.63 -10.98 3.37
N GLY A 61 -5.13 -11.80 4.28
CA GLY A 61 -5.38 -11.35 5.66
C GLY A 61 -6.36 -10.18 5.72
N SER A 62 -6.13 -9.29 6.67
CA SER A 62 -6.92 -8.07 6.89
C SER A 62 -6.91 -7.15 5.68
N LYS A 63 -5.79 -7.05 4.96
CA LYS A 63 -5.70 -6.22 3.75
C LYS A 63 -6.75 -6.61 2.70
N ARG A 64 -6.98 -7.89 2.49
CA ARG A 64 -8.04 -8.35 1.61
C ARG A 64 -9.42 -7.82 2.05
N ALA A 65 -9.72 -7.85 3.35
CA ALA A 65 -10.99 -7.33 3.86
C ALA A 65 -11.14 -5.83 3.61
N GLU A 66 -10.06 -5.08 3.77
CA GLU A 66 -10.01 -3.64 3.53
C GLU A 66 -10.20 -3.30 2.03
N VAL A 67 -9.51 -4.00 1.12
CA VAL A 67 -9.67 -3.83 -0.33
C VAL A 67 -11.10 -4.16 -0.77
N GLU A 68 -11.66 -5.27 -0.29
CA GLU A 68 -13.04 -5.67 -0.59
C GLU A 68 -14.07 -4.66 -0.05
N HIS A 69 -13.78 -4.00 1.07
CA HIS A 69 -14.63 -2.96 1.65
C HIS A 69 -14.79 -1.76 0.69
N HIS A 70 -13.78 -1.44 -0.10
CA HIS A 70 -13.81 -0.41 -1.13
C HIS A 70 -14.37 -0.89 -2.50
N SER A 71 -15.08 -2.02 -2.53
CA SER A 71 -15.87 -2.51 -3.69
C SER A 71 -15.07 -2.62 -4.99
N PHE A 72 -13.88 -3.19 -4.97
CA PHE A 72 -13.00 -3.34 -6.14
C PHE A 72 -12.56 -2.05 -6.85
N GLU A 73 -13.11 -0.89 -6.51
CA GLU A 73 -12.72 0.38 -7.11
C GLU A 73 -11.24 0.69 -6.83
N ILE A 74 -10.81 0.53 -5.58
CA ILE A 74 -9.42 0.74 -5.20
C ILE A 74 -8.49 -0.25 -5.93
N TYR A 75 -8.92 -1.51 -6.09
CA TYR A 75 -8.20 -2.51 -6.86
C TYR A 75 -8.01 -2.08 -8.31
N HIS A 76 -9.05 -1.52 -8.93
CA HIS A 76 -8.98 -1.06 -10.32
C HIS A 76 -7.91 0.04 -10.48
N TYR A 77 -7.88 1.03 -9.59
CA TYR A 77 -6.85 2.07 -9.63
C TYR A 77 -5.45 1.53 -9.36
N MET A 78 -5.28 0.66 -8.37
CA MET A 78 -3.98 0.03 -8.10
C MET A 78 -3.48 -0.79 -9.30
N SER A 79 -4.34 -1.56 -9.96
CA SER A 79 -4.00 -2.32 -11.18
C SER A 79 -3.54 -1.40 -12.30
N ARG A 80 -4.29 -0.33 -12.57
CA ARG A 80 -3.93 0.65 -13.61
C ARG A 80 -2.60 1.34 -13.35
N LEU A 81 -2.30 1.63 -12.09
CA LEU A 81 -1.00 2.18 -11.69
C LEU A 81 0.13 1.17 -11.94
N ARG A 82 -0.08 -0.11 -11.60
CA ARG A 82 0.92 -1.15 -11.92
C ARG A 82 1.09 -1.37 -13.41
N GLU A 83 0.02 -1.38 -14.19
CA GLU A 83 0.06 -1.46 -15.66
C GLU A 83 0.82 -0.28 -16.28
N ALA A 84 0.75 0.90 -15.67
CA ALA A 84 1.52 2.08 -16.05
C ALA A 84 3.00 2.00 -15.64
N GLY A 85 3.43 0.89 -15.03
CA GLY A 85 4.82 0.59 -14.71
C GLY A 85 5.31 1.19 -13.41
N PHE A 86 4.42 1.45 -12.44
CA PHE A 86 4.86 1.73 -11.06
C PHE A 86 5.26 0.43 -10.37
N GLU A 87 6.45 0.43 -9.78
CA GLU A 87 7.09 -0.75 -9.21
C GLU A 87 6.36 -1.20 -7.93
N PHE A 88 6.10 -0.25 -7.03
CA PHE A 88 5.44 -0.49 -5.75
C PHE A 88 4.12 0.29 -5.70
N VAL A 89 3.02 -0.42 -5.57
CA VAL A 89 1.66 0.14 -5.43
C VAL A 89 0.92 -0.64 -4.36
N GLY A 90 0.40 0.04 -3.37
CA GLY A 90 -0.39 -0.57 -2.31
C GLY A 90 -1.40 0.40 -1.70
N MET A 91 -2.42 -0.13 -1.06
CA MET A 91 -3.38 0.68 -0.33
C MET A 91 -2.78 1.13 1.01
N SER A 92 -2.82 2.43 1.26
CA SER A 92 -2.34 3.01 2.52
C SER A 92 -3.34 2.76 3.64
N SER A 93 -2.90 2.06 4.69
CA SER A 93 -3.73 1.69 5.83
C SER A 93 -5.04 1.03 5.36
N VAL A 94 -6.19 1.47 5.84
CA VAL A 94 -7.54 0.97 5.46
C VAL A 94 -8.11 1.64 4.20
N GLY A 95 -7.31 2.44 3.50
CA GLY A 95 -7.75 3.17 2.31
C GLY A 95 -8.54 4.46 2.62
N PRO A 96 -9.08 5.11 1.59
CA PRO A 96 -8.95 4.82 0.16
C PRO A 96 -7.67 5.36 -0.50
N SER A 97 -6.71 5.87 0.26
CA SER A 97 -5.45 6.39 -0.27
C SER A 97 -4.57 5.26 -0.80
N ILE A 98 -3.86 5.53 -1.89
CA ILE A 98 -2.91 4.61 -2.51
C ILE A 98 -1.50 5.17 -2.29
N ALA A 99 -0.60 4.33 -1.83
CA ALA A 99 0.82 4.61 -1.74
C ALA A 99 1.54 4.09 -2.98
N ILE A 100 2.44 4.90 -3.51
CA ILE A 100 3.30 4.55 -4.64
C ILE A 100 4.74 4.83 -4.22
N ILE A 101 5.65 3.87 -4.47
CA ILE A 101 7.10 4.10 -4.42
C ILE A 101 7.63 3.77 -5.80
N THR A 102 8.41 4.67 -6.37
CA THR A 102 8.91 4.54 -7.74
C THR A 102 10.20 5.34 -7.93
N GLU A 103 11.00 4.91 -8.88
CA GLU A 103 12.19 5.65 -9.36
C GLU A 103 11.87 6.59 -10.53
N LYS A 104 10.60 6.64 -10.97
CA LYS A 104 10.18 7.55 -12.06
C LYS A 104 10.31 9.01 -11.63
N ASP A 105 10.64 9.86 -12.59
CA ASP A 105 10.67 11.29 -12.34
C ASP A 105 9.26 11.85 -12.04
N ARG A 106 9.22 12.98 -11.34
CA ARG A 106 7.99 13.63 -10.90
C ARG A 106 7.03 13.91 -12.04
N ALA A 107 7.51 14.39 -13.18
CA ALA A 107 6.66 14.78 -14.30
C ALA A 107 5.94 13.56 -14.90
N ALA A 108 6.64 12.42 -15.01
CA ALA A 108 6.06 11.15 -15.43
C ALA A 108 4.99 10.67 -14.44
N VAL A 109 5.27 10.72 -13.13
CA VAL A 109 4.32 10.36 -12.07
C VAL A 109 3.06 11.21 -12.15
N GLU A 110 3.21 12.54 -12.18
CA GLU A 110 2.08 13.48 -12.26
C GLU A 110 1.22 13.25 -13.52
N GLY A 111 1.85 13.01 -14.66
CA GLY A 111 1.16 12.73 -15.91
C GLY A 111 0.30 11.47 -15.85
N ILE A 112 0.85 10.38 -15.33
CA ILE A 112 0.14 9.09 -15.20
C ILE A 112 -1.01 9.21 -14.20
N VAL A 113 -0.73 9.73 -13.00
CA VAL A 113 -1.73 9.86 -11.91
C VAL A 113 -2.91 10.72 -12.36
N ARG A 114 -2.63 11.87 -12.99
CA ARG A 114 -3.68 12.75 -13.55
C ARG A 114 -4.46 12.07 -14.67
N GLY A 115 -3.79 11.33 -15.55
CA GLY A 115 -4.44 10.56 -16.62
C GLY A 115 -5.42 9.50 -16.13
N LEU A 116 -5.25 9.03 -14.90
CA LEU A 116 -6.18 8.12 -14.21
C LEU A 116 -7.28 8.82 -13.42
N GLY A 117 -7.34 10.15 -13.46
CA GLY A 117 -8.30 10.94 -12.67
C GLY A 117 -7.96 11.00 -11.18
N LEU A 118 -6.73 10.68 -10.81
CA LEU A 118 -6.24 10.72 -9.44
C LEU A 118 -5.46 12.01 -9.17
N SER A 119 -5.25 12.34 -7.90
CA SER A 119 -4.44 13.47 -7.46
C SER A 119 -3.38 13.03 -6.47
N ILE A 120 -2.21 13.66 -6.52
CA ILE A 120 -1.15 13.47 -5.54
C ILE A 120 -1.46 14.40 -4.36
N THR A 121 -1.64 13.84 -3.18
CA THR A 121 -1.91 14.58 -1.95
C THR A 121 -0.65 14.84 -1.14
N VAL A 122 0.29 13.90 -1.18
CA VAL A 122 1.58 13.99 -0.49
C VAL A 122 2.65 13.42 -1.39
N GLU A 123 3.78 14.11 -1.45
CA GLU A 123 5.01 13.66 -2.08
C GLU A 123 6.15 13.78 -1.08
N THR A 124 6.94 12.74 -0.93
CA THR A 124 8.05 12.70 0.02
C THR A 124 9.13 11.75 -0.47
N MET A 125 10.26 11.81 0.18
CA MET A 125 11.36 10.85 0.00
C MET A 125 11.46 9.93 1.22
N ILE A 126 12.04 8.76 1.05
CA ILE A 126 12.35 7.86 2.16
C ILE A 126 13.37 8.55 3.07
N ASP A 127 13.05 8.63 4.36
CA ASP A 127 13.95 9.15 5.39
C ASP A 127 14.63 7.98 6.09
N ASN A 128 15.96 7.87 5.91
CA ASN A 128 16.80 6.86 6.56
C ASN A 128 17.46 7.36 7.85
N GLU A 129 17.23 8.62 8.25
CA GLU A 129 17.85 9.21 9.43
C GLU A 129 16.99 9.12 10.70
N GLY A 130 15.68 8.87 10.52
CA GLY A 130 14.72 8.72 11.61
C GLY A 130 14.33 10.04 12.28
N LEU A 131 13.71 9.95 13.45
CA LEU A 131 13.20 11.11 14.18
C LEU A 131 14.32 12.04 14.66
N LYS A 132 14.27 13.30 14.25
CA LYS A 132 15.13 14.38 14.76
C LYS A 132 14.33 15.31 15.69
N ILE A 133 14.79 15.46 16.91
CA ILE A 133 14.20 16.39 17.89
C ILE A 133 15.12 17.61 17.99
N THR A 134 14.62 18.77 17.58
CA THR A 134 15.30 20.06 17.77
C THR A 134 14.62 20.83 18.92
N HIS A 135 15.41 21.20 19.93
CA HIS A 135 14.96 22.12 20.96
C HIS A 135 15.30 23.55 20.52
N THR A 136 14.29 24.36 20.27
CA THR A 136 14.45 25.81 20.15
C THR A 136 14.43 26.41 21.56
N CYS A 137 15.55 26.97 21.99
CA CYS A 137 15.66 27.78 23.23
C CYS A 137 14.99 29.13 23.00
#